data_29637aa96d80386cf1bb1b8679ad2a0f
#
_entry.id   29637aa96d80386cf1bb1b8679ad2a0f
#
_cell.length_a   1.000
_cell.length_b   1.000
_cell.length_c   1.000
_cell.angle_alpha   90.00
_cell.angle_beta   90.00
_cell.angle_gamma   90.00
#
_symmetry.space_group_name_H-M   'P 1'
#
loop_
_entity.id
_entity.type
_entity.pdbx_description
1 polymer ?
#
loop_
_entity_poly.entity_id
_entity_poly.type
_entity_poly.pdbx_seq_one_letter_code
_entity_poly.pdbx_strand_id
1 'polypeptide(L)'
;MSFIAWTIVALGVGVVVLRRPSIAVGLVTVQALLLAAAALREGGSFDTALAAAALVLRGAVLAALFLLLVRRTRETRPVRAGVAPLARAAAAVALALALIWLIPPIGLEPSEIEQATLSLVAIGLVTVATRRATLFQVLGIVLVENGLALAALSLPGSSSLAIEIGVAVDLLLVALVASVFHERIFAEFGAGDSAQLRSLRDS
;
A
#
# COMPACT_ATOMS: atom_id res chain seq x y z
N MET A 1 5.95 19.49 3.16
CA MET A 1 5.60 18.24 2.43
C MET A 1 6.69 17.19 2.51
N SER A 2 7.96 17.49 2.23
CA SER A 2 9.05 16.51 2.16
C SER A 2 9.19 15.60 3.38
N PHE A 3 9.09 16.13 4.60
CA PHE A 3 9.16 15.31 5.81
C PHE A 3 8.03 14.26 5.89
N ILE A 4 6.80 14.65 5.54
CA ILE A 4 5.65 13.72 5.53
C ILE A 4 5.87 12.65 4.46
N ALA A 5 6.31 13.02 3.26
CA ALA A 5 6.56 12.12 2.16
C ALA A 5 7.60 11.03 2.54
N TRP A 6 8.73 11.43 3.10
CA TRP A 6 9.75 10.48 3.56
C TRP A 6 9.32 9.63 4.75
N THR A 7 8.46 10.17 5.63
CA THR A 7 7.85 9.38 6.71
C THR A 7 6.96 8.28 6.13
N ILE A 8 6.16 8.59 5.11
CA ILE A 8 5.32 7.62 4.41
C ILE A 8 6.19 6.53 3.75
N VAL A 9 7.31 6.91 3.11
CA VAL A 9 8.28 5.96 2.54
C VAL A 9 8.87 5.04 3.63
N ALA A 10 9.29 5.61 4.76
CA ALA A 10 9.85 4.82 5.87
C ALA A 10 8.85 3.80 6.42
N LEU A 11 7.57 4.18 6.56
CA LEU A 11 6.49 3.26 6.93
C LEU A 11 6.29 2.16 5.87
N GLY A 12 6.40 2.48 4.58
CA GLY A 12 6.36 1.53 3.47
C GLY A 12 7.50 0.49 3.56
N VAL A 13 8.72 0.92 3.84
CA VAL A 13 9.84 0.01 4.10
C VAL A 13 9.53 -0.92 5.28
N GLY A 14 8.89 -0.39 6.34
CA GLY A 14 8.39 -1.19 7.46
C GLY A 14 7.47 -2.32 6.99
N VAL A 15 6.53 -2.06 6.09
CA VAL A 15 5.61 -3.08 5.53
C VAL A 15 6.38 -4.17 4.78
N VAL A 16 7.40 -3.82 4.00
CA VAL A 16 8.25 -4.79 3.27
C VAL A 16 8.97 -5.74 4.22
N VAL A 17 9.53 -5.20 5.31
CA VAL A 17 10.37 -5.96 6.23
C VAL A 17 9.55 -6.80 7.20
N LEU A 18 8.43 -6.27 7.68
CA LEU A 18 7.62 -6.90 8.71
C LEU A 18 6.99 -8.22 8.23
N ARG A 19 6.86 -9.16 9.20
CA ARG A 19 6.25 -10.47 8.97
C ARG A 19 4.86 -10.59 9.59
N ARG A 20 4.47 -9.63 10.45
CA ARG A 20 3.17 -9.63 11.14
C ARG A 20 2.16 -8.80 10.35
N PRO A 21 1.08 -9.43 9.84
CA PRO A 21 0.09 -8.73 9.03
C PRO A 21 -0.57 -7.56 9.78
N SER A 22 -0.92 -7.75 11.05
CA SER A 22 -1.58 -6.72 11.86
C SER A 22 -0.76 -5.44 12.01
N ILE A 23 0.58 -5.57 12.15
CA ILE A 23 1.46 -4.40 12.24
C ILE A 23 1.56 -3.72 10.85
N ALA A 24 1.67 -4.51 9.78
CA ALA A 24 1.73 -3.97 8.43
C ALA A 24 0.45 -3.18 8.07
N VAL A 25 -0.73 -3.69 8.43
CA VAL A 25 -2.01 -2.96 8.30
C VAL A 25 -1.98 -1.65 9.08
N GLY A 26 -1.48 -1.68 10.33
CA GLY A 26 -1.35 -0.46 11.14
C GLY A 26 -0.45 0.59 10.48
N LEU A 27 0.69 0.19 9.89
CA LEU A 27 1.59 1.12 9.19
C LEU A 27 0.92 1.76 7.97
N VAL A 28 0.18 0.99 7.18
CA VAL A 28 -0.57 1.50 6.02
C VAL A 28 -1.70 2.43 6.46
N THR A 29 -2.36 2.14 7.58
CA THR A 29 -3.37 3.05 8.15
C THR A 29 -2.75 4.39 8.56
N VAL A 30 -1.59 4.36 9.21
CA VAL A 30 -0.85 5.59 9.54
C VAL A 30 -0.46 6.36 8.28
N GLN A 31 -0.05 5.69 7.20
CA GLN A 31 0.21 6.35 5.92
C GLN A 31 -1.02 7.08 5.38
N ALA A 32 -2.21 6.45 5.43
CA ALA A 32 -3.45 7.09 5.00
C ALA A 32 -3.77 8.35 5.81
N LEU A 33 -3.54 8.33 7.13
CA LEU A 33 -3.71 9.49 7.99
C LEU A 33 -2.71 10.62 7.67
N LEU A 34 -1.46 10.26 7.35
CA LEU A 34 -0.44 11.23 6.95
C LEU A 34 -0.76 11.87 5.59
N LEU A 35 -1.28 11.08 4.63
CA LEU A 35 -1.76 11.61 3.35
C LEU A 35 -2.95 12.55 3.54
N ALA A 36 -3.91 12.21 4.39
CA ALA A 36 -5.02 13.08 4.73
C ALA A 36 -4.55 14.39 5.38
N ALA A 37 -3.58 14.31 6.31
CA ALA A 37 -2.98 15.49 6.92
C ALA A 37 -2.19 16.34 5.90
N ALA A 38 -1.56 15.71 4.92
CA ALA A 38 -0.90 16.40 3.81
C ALA A 38 -1.93 17.14 2.94
N ALA A 39 -3.04 16.50 2.57
CA ALA A 39 -4.12 17.11 1.80
C ALA A 39 -4.68 18.35 2.48
N LEU A 40 -4.90 18.30 3.80
CA LEU A 40 -5.40 19.46 4.58
C LEU A 40 -4.40 20.62 4.64
N ARG A 41 -3.11 20.36 4.48
CA ARG A 41 -2.07 21.41 4.49
C ARG A 41 -1.94 22.15 3.16
N GLU A 42 -2.30 21.51 2.05
CA GLU A 42 -2.19 22.11 0.70
C GLU A 42 -3.29 23.13 0.40
N GLY A 43 -4.41 23.07 1.10
CA GLY A 43 -5.46 24.07 0.91
C GLY A 43 -6.54 24.02 1.99
N GLY A 44 -7.14 25.18 2.29
CA GLY A 44 -8.28 25.31 3.22
C GLY A 44 -9.64 25.26 2.52
N SER A 45 -9.73 24.73 1.30
CA SER A 45 -10.97 24.64 0.53
C SER A 45 -11.84 23.48 1.01
N PHE A 46 -13.13 23.57 0.72
CA PHE A 46 -14.08 22.48 0.99
C PHE A 46 -13.66 21.19 0.27
N ASP A 47 -13.15 21.29 -0.94
CA ASP A 47 -12.71 20.14 -1.75
C ASP A 47 -11.52 19.41 -1.12
N THR A 48 -10.54 20.15 -0.57
CA THR A 48 -9.40 19.53 0.12
C THR A 48 -9.81 18.87 1.44
N ALA A 49 -10.79 19.42 2.16
CA ALA A 49 -11.33 18.80 3.35
C ALA A 49 -12.08 17.50 3.02
N LEU A 50 -12.80 17.48 1.90
CA LEU A 50 -13.52 16.31 1.42
C LEU A 50 -12.56 15.22 0.93
N ALA A 51 -11.50 15.60 0.22
CA ALA A 51 -10.41 14.72 -0.18
C ALA A 51 -9.72 14.05 1.03
N ALA A 52 -9.38 14.84 2.03
CA ALA A 52 -8.83 14.31 3.28
C ALA A 52 -9.77 13.36 4.00
N ALA A 53 -11.08 13.69 4.05
CA ALA A 53 -12.10 12.82 4.61
C ALA A 53 -12.21 11.48 3.85
N ALA A 54 -12.17 11.51 2.52
CA ALA A 54 -12.17 10.32 1.68
C ALA A 54 -10.94 9.43 1.96
N LEU A 55 -9.74 10.01 2.08
CA LEU A 55 -8.51 9.28 2.43
C LEU A 55 -8.60 8.62 3.81
N VAL A 56 -9.13 9.33 4.82
CA VAL A 56 -9.34 8.78 6.17
C VAL A 56 -10.35 7.64 6.14
N LEU A 57 -11.49 7.86 5.48
CA LEU A 57 -12.55 6.85 5.36
C LEU A 57 -12.03 5.59 4.67
N ARG A 58 -11.31 5.74 3.55
CA ARG A 58 -10.66 4.65 2.83
C ARG A 58 -9.70 3.88 3.75
N GLY A 59 -8.81 4.59 4.43
CA GLY A 59 -7.87 3.98 5.37
C GLY A 59 -8.56 3.22 6.49
N ALA A 60 -9.62 3.77 7.06
CA ALA A 60 -10.41 3.14 8.13
C ALA A 60 -11.12 1.88 7.65
N VAL A 61 -11.77 1.92 6.48
CA VAL A 61 -12.48 0.77 5.90
C VAL A 61 -11.50 -0.36 5.56
N LEU A 62 -10.37 -0.04 4.94
CA LEU A 62 -9.32 -1.03 4.64
C LEU A 62 -8.73 -1.64 5.91
N ALA A 63 -8.44 -0.81 6.91
CA ALA A 63 -7.94 -1.30 8.20
C ALA A 63 -8.94 -2.23 8.88
N ALA A 64 -10.22 -1.85 8.92
CA ALA A 64 -11.29 -2.67 9.48
C ALA A 64 -11.42 -4.02 8.74
N LEU A 65 -11.45 -3.99 7.40
CA LEU A 65 -11.54 -5.17 6.56
C LEU A 65 -10.36 -6.13 6.82
N PHE A 66 -9.13 -5.63 6.79
CA PHE A 66 -7.95 -6.46 7.00
C PHE A 66 -7.81 -6.97 8.42
N LEU A 67 -8.17 -6.17 9.43
CA LEU A 67 -8.17 -6.63 10.82
C LEU A 67 -9.23 -7.70 11.06
N LEU A 68 -10.41 -7.56 10.47
CA LEU A 68 -11.45 -8.60 10.50
C LEU A 68 -10.96 -9.88 9.84
N LEU A 69 -10.30 -9.77 8.68
CA LEU A 69 -9.73 -10.89 7.96
C LEU A 69 -8.67 -11.63 8.79
N VAL A 70 -7.70 -10.88 9.34
CA VAL A 70 -6.65 -11.43 10.23
C VAL A 70 -7.25 -12.12 11.46
N ARG A 71 -8.32 -11.55 12.05
CA ARG A 71 -9.01 -12.16 13.18
C ARG A 71 -9.76 -13.45 12.79
N ARG A 72 -10.46 -13.45 11.67
CA ARG A 72 -11.22 -14.62 11.18
C ARG A 72 -10.30 -15.79 10.81
N THR A 73 -9.20 -15.51 10.13
CA THR A 73 -8.25 -16.54 9.69
C THR A 73 -7.28 -16.98 10.78
N ARG A 74 -7.31 -16.33 11.98
CA ARG A 74 -6.37 -16.58 13.07
C ARG A 74 -4.89 -16.56 12.62
N GLU A 75 -4.59 -15.86 11.53
CA GLU A 75 -3.23 -15.67 11.01
C GLU A 75 -2.40 -14.72 11.90
N THR A 76 -2.30 -15.06 13.20
CA THR A 76 -1.41 -14.39 14.13
C THR A 76 0.05 -14.83 13.98
N ARG A 77 0.29 -15.91 13.23
CA ARG A 77 1.64 -16.44 13.01
C ARG A 77 2.40 -15.65 11.96
N PRO A 78 3.72 -15.46 12.14
CA PRO A 78 4.54 -14.83 11.11
C PRO A 78 4.49 -15.64 9.82
N VAL A 79 4.06 -15.00 8.73
CA VAL A 79 3.99 -15.62 7.41
C VAL A 79 5.40 -15.98 6.96
N ARG A 80 5.62 -17.24 6.53
CA ARG A 80 6.88 -17.66 5.94
C ARG A 80 7.10 -16.88 4.66
N ALA A 81 8.14 -16.07 4.64
CA ALA A 81 8.53 -15.33 3.45
C ALA A 81 9.46 -16.19 2.59
N GLY A 82 9.15 -16.34 1.32
CA GLY A 82 10.03 -17.03 0.36
C GLY A 82 11.36 -16.31 0.14
N VAL A 83 11.43 -15.00 0.47
CA VAL A 83 12.61 -14.14 0.33
C VAL A 83 12.93 -13.50 1.68
N ALA A 84 14.22 -13.42 2.03
CA ALA A 84 14.69 -12.81 3.27
C ALA A 84 14.25 -11.34 3.36
N PRO A 85 13.92 -10.82 4.58
CA PRO A 85 13.46 -9.44 4.73
C PRO A 85 14.46 -8.41 4.21
N LEU A 86 15.76 -8.65 4.45
CA LEU A 86 16.82 -7.76 3.99
C LEU A 86 16.93 -7.75 2.45
N ALA A 87 16.82 -8.91 1.81
CA ALA A 87 16.85 -9.01 0.36
C ALA A 87 15.66 -8.28 -0.29
N ARG A 88 14.48 -8.31 0.35
CA ARG A 88 13.30 -7.55 -0.12
C ARG A 88 13.52 -6.05 0.04
N ALA A 89 14.05 -5.62 1.18
CA ALA A 89 14.38 -4.21 1.39
C ALA A 89 15.42 -3.74 0.36
N ALA A 90 16.47 -4.52 0.13
CA ALA A 90 17.48 -4.22 -0.89
C ALA A 90 16.88 -4.14 -2.30
N ALA A 91 15.99 -5.09 -2.65
CA ALA A 91 15.29 -5.06 -3.93
C ALA A 91 14.39 -3.83 -4.08
N ALA A 92 13.71 -3.41 -3.00
CA ALA A 92 12.88 -2.21 -3.03
C ALA A 92 13.73 -0.94 -3.22
N VAL A 93 14.86 -0.83 -2.53
CA VAL A 93 15.80 0.28 -2.71
C VAL A 93 16.40 0.28 -4.13
N ALA A 94 16.83 -0.88 -4.61
CA ALA A 94 17.40 -0.99 -5.97
C ALA A 94 16.38 -0.59 -7.04
N LEU A 95 15.12 -1.05 -6.91
CA LEU A 95 14.05 -0.67 -7.83
C LEU A 95 13.71 0.82 -7.71
N ALA A 96 13.66 1.39 -6.49
CA ALA A 96 13.43 2.82 -6.29
C ALA A 96 14.50 3.67 -6.99
N LEU A 97 15.78 3.32 -6.79
CA LEU A 97 16.90 4.00 -7.45
C LEU A 97 16.82 3.84 -8.99
N ALA A 98 16.46 2.65 -9.47
CA ALA A 98 16.30 2.41 -10.90
C ALA A 98 15.17 3.27 -11.49
N LEU A 99 14.02 3.37 -10.81
CA LEU A 99 12.91 4.20 -11.26
C LEU A 99 13.28 5.69 -11.26
N ILE A 100 13.93 6.17 -10.20
CA ILE A 100 14.37 7.57 -10.08
C ILE A 100 15.39 7.93 -11.19
N TRP A 101 16.24 6.98 -11.57
CA TRP A 101 17.24 7.20 -12.61
C TRP A 101 16.72 7.05 -14.04
N LEU A 102 15.78 6.11 -14.25
CA LEU A 102 15.27 5.74 -15.57
C LEU A 102 14.10 6.63 -16.03
N ILE A 103 13.27 7.08 -15.08
CA ILE A 103 12.11 7.91 -15.39
C ILE A 103 12.57 9.37 -15.46
N PRO A 104 12.32 10.05 -16.59
CA PRO A 104 12.59 11.49 -16.68
C PRO A 104 11.73 12.26 -15.66
N PRO A 105 12.21 13.42 -15.18
CA PRO A 105 11.47 14.23 -14.20
C PRO A 105 10.03 14.48 -14.65
N ILE A 106 9.07 14.10 -13.80
CA ILE A 106 7.63 14.25 -14.07
C ILE A 106 7.15 15.66 -13.71
N GLY A 107 8.00 16.47 -13.10
CA GLY A 107 7.70 17.86 -12.76
C GLY A 107 6.92 18.03 -11.46
N LEU A 108 7.00 17.06 -10.55
CA LEU A 108 6.46 17.22 -9.20
C LEU A 108 7.40 18.12 -8.38
N GLU A 109 6.87 19.19 -7.84
CA GLU A 109 7.63 20.10 -6.99
C GLU A 109 7.16 19.98 -5.52
N PRO A 110 8.12 19.92 -4.56
CA PRO A 110 9.57 19.77 -4.75
C PRO A 110 9.98 18.36 -5.23
N SER A 111 11.12 18.23 -5.89
CA SER A 111 11.64 16.96 -6.47
C SER A 111 11.71 15.78 -5.49
N GLU A 112 11.80 16.07 -4.19
CA GLU A 112 11.76 15.06 -3.13
C GLU A 112 10.43 14.31 -3.06
N ILE A 113 9.34 14.95 -3.47
CA ILE A 113 8.02 14.29 -3.53
C ILE A 113 7.98 13.29 -4.68
N GLU A 114 8.57 13.65 -5.81
CA GLU A 114 8.72 12.73 -6.94
C GLU A 114 9.53 11.49 -6.55
N GLN A 115 10.67 11.69 -5.89
CA GLN A 115 11.51 10.59 -5.40
C GLN A 115 10.78 9.73 -4.36
N ALA A 116 10.03 10.33 -3.45
CA ALA A 116 9.23 9.61 -2.46
C ALA A 116 8.10 8.81 -3.12
N THR A 117 7.43 9.38 -4.12
CA THR A 117 6.40 8.71 -4.93
C THR A 117 6.96 7.47 -5.62
N LEU A 118 8.04 7.62 -6.38
CA LEU A 118 8.69 6.51 -7.08
C LEU A 118 9.21 5.44 -6.10
N SER A 119 9.71 5.86 -4.93
CA SER A 119 10.12 4.94 -3.87
C SER A 119 8.94 4.13 -3.34
N LEU A 120 7.78 4.74 -3.09
CA LEU A 120 6.58 4.03 -2.62
C LEU A 120 6.06 3.05 -3.67
N VAL A 121 6.05 3.45 -4.94
CA VAL A 121 5.68 2.57 -6.05
C VAL A 121 6.62 1.36 -6.10
N ALA A 122 7.93 1.58 -6.02
CA ALA A 122 8.92 0.50 -6.00
C ALA A 122 8.71 -0.46 -4.81
N ILE A 123 8.51 0.08 -3.60
CA ILE A 123 8.24 -0.67 -2.38
C ILE A 123 6.98 -1.52 -2.54
N GLY A 124 5.91 -0.94 -3.08
CA GLY A 124 4.65 -1.63 -3.34
C GLY A 124 4.82 -2.78 -4.33
N LEU A 125 5.45 -2.53 -5.48
CA LEU A 125 5.71 -3.55 -6.51
C LEU A 125 6.55 -4.71 -5.98
N VAL A 126 7.63 -4.42 -5.25
CA VAL A 126 8.47 -5.47 -4.63
C VAL A 126 7.66 -6.25 -3.59
N THR A 127 6.78 -5.60 -2.83
CA THR A 127 5.92 -6.27 -1.87
C THR A 127 4.97 -7.24 -2.58
N VAL A 128 4.30 -6.81 -3.65
CA VAL A 128 3.43 -7.67 -4.46
C VAL A 128 4.20 -8.86 -5.04
N ALA A 129 5.37 -8.62 -5.64
CA ALA A 129 6.14 -9.62 -6.34
C ALA A 129 6.80 -10.66 -5.42
N THR A 130 7.20 -10.26 -4.20
CA THR A 130 8.01 -11.11 -3.31
C THR A 130 7.22 -11.75 -2.16
N ARG A 131 5.99 -11.30 -1.92
CA ARG A 131 5.13 -11.85 -0.87
C ARG A 131 4.16 -12.88 -1.44
N ARG A 132 4.07 -14.02 -0.78
CA ARG A 132 3.16 -15.11 -1.14
C ARG A 132 1.79 -14.99 -0.49
N ALA A 133 1.73 -14.35 0.69
CA ALA A 133 0.46 -14.14 1.37
C ALA A 133 -0.35 -13.04 0.67
N THR A 134 -1.57 -13.37 0.27
CA THR A 134 -2.50 -12.48 -0.46
C THR A 134 -2.68 -11.14 0.24
N LEU A 135 -2.77 -11.15 1.58
CA LEU A 135 -2.91 -9.93 2.37
C LEU A 135 -1.75 -8.96 2.17
N PHE A 136 -0.50 -9.46 2.13
CA PHE A 136 0.66 -8.61 1.85
C PHE A 136 0.71 -8.13 0.39
N GLN A 137 0.20 -8.92 -0.56
CA GLN A 137 0.10 -8.49 -1.95
C GLN A 137 -0.87 -7.31 -2.07
N VAL A 138 -2.03 -7.38 -1.42
CA VAL A 138 -2.97 -6.26 -1.38
C VAL A 138 -2.37 -5.04 -0.68
N LEU A 139 -1.66 -5.21 0.44
CA LEU A 139 -0.95 -4.10 1.08
C LEU A 139 0.11 -3.49 0.15
N GLY A 140 0.75 -4.29 -0.70
CA GLY A 140 1.65 -3.79 -1.74
C GLY A 140 0.94 -2.91 -2.78
N ILE A 141 -0.27 -3.29 -3.21
CA ILE A 141 -1.10 -2.48 -4.10
C ILE A 141 -1.47 -1.15 -3.40
N VAL A 142 -1.87 -1.20 -2.13
CA VAL A 142 -2.17 0.01 -1.34
C VAL A 142 -0.96 0.94 -1.23
N LEU A 143 0.27 0.39 -1.11
CA LEU A 143 1.49 1.20 -1.11
C LEU A 143 1.72 1.92 -2.44
N VAL A 144 1.51 1.24 -3.58
CA VAL A 144 1.58 1.88 -4.91
C VAL A 144 0.58 3.03 -4.99
N GLU A 145 -0.64 2.79 -4.55
CA GLU A 145 -1.72 3.77 -4.59
C GLU A 145 -1.46 4.96 -3.65
N ASN A 146 -0.89 4.72 -2.46
CA ASN A 146 -0.45 5.79 -1.57
C ASN A 146 0.66 6.64 -2.22
N GLY A 147 1.54 6.03 -3.04
CA GLY A 147 2.51 6.75 -3.85
C GLY A 147 1.84 7.64 -4.90
N LEU A 148 0.86 7.10 -5.63
CA LEU A 148 0.10 7.88 -6.62
C LEU A 148 -0.71 9.01 -5.96
N ALA A 149 -1.32 8.76 -4.80
CA ALA A 149 -2.02 9.78 -4.03
C ALA A 149 -1.07 10.92 -3.60
N LEU A 150 0.17 10.58 -3.16
CA LEU A 150 1.18 11.57 -2.82
C LEU A 150 1.54 12.44 -4.04
N ALA A 151 1.70 11.84 -5.22
CA ALA A 151 1.93 12.57 -6.47
C ALA A 151 0.75 13.48 -6.81
N ALA A 152 -0.47 12.94 -6.74
CA ALA A 152 -1.69 13.69 -7.04
C ALA A 152 -1.84 14.93 -6.15
N LEU A 153 -1.57 14.81 -4.85
CA LEU A 153 -1.60 15.96 -3.91
C LEU A 153 -0.60 17.07 -4.26
N SER A 154 0.43 16.75 -5.03
CA SER A 154 1.50 17.70 -5.39
C SER A 154 1.28 18.37 -6.74
N LEU A 155 0.25 17.96 -7.49
CA LEU A 155 -0.09 18.57 -8.77
C LEU A 155 -1.05 19.75 -8.56
N PRO A 156 -0.73 20.95 -9.09
CA PRO A 156 -1.63 22.09 -9.00
C PRO A 156 -2.99 21.79 -9.65
N GLY A 157 -4.08 22.01 -8.93
CA GLY A 157 -5.44 21.84 -9.45
C GLY A 157 -5.93 20.41 -9.60
N SER A 158 -5.20 19.41 -9.08
CA SER A 158 -5.50 17.98 -9.23
C SER A 158 -6.58 17.43 -8.28
N SER A 159 -7.12 18.22 -7.36
CA SER A 159 -8.15 17.78 -6.43
C SER A 159 -9.53 17.67 -7.11
N SER A 160 -9.65 16.72 -8.06
CA SER A 160 -10.95 16.29 -8.54
C SER A 160 -11.46 15.20 -7.60
N LEU A 161 -12.44 15.54 -6.77
CA LEU A 161 -13.16 14.61 -5.87
C LEU A 161 -13.57 13.33 -6.62
N ALA A 162 -13.93 13.44 -7.90
CA ALA A 162 -14.32 12.30 -8.72
C ALA A 162 -13.18 11.29 -8.91
N ILE A 163 -11.93 11.77 -9.09
CA ILE A 163 -10.75 10.90 -9.22
C ILE A 163 -10.48 10.20 -7.89
N GLU A 164 -10.52 10.92 -6.77
CA GLU A 164 -10.28 10.34 -5.45
C GLU A 164 -11.33 9.31 -5.05
N ILE A 165 -12.60 9.58 -5.34
CA ILE A 165 -13.69 8.59 -5.12
C ILE A 165 -13.49 7.38 -6.01
N GLY A 166 -13.17 7.57 -7.30
CA GLY A 166 -12.91 6.48 -8.24
C GLY A 166 -11.78 5.57 -7.75
N VAL A 167 -10.65 6.14 -7.39
CA VAL A 167 -9.49 5.41 -6.85
C VAL A 167 -9.84 4.70 -5.55
N ALA A 168 -10.60 5.34 -4.64
CA ALA A 168 -11.03 4.72 -3.40
C ALA A 168 -11.96 3.52 -3.62
N VAL A 169 -12.88 3.61 -4.59
CA VAL A 169 -13.80 2.52 -4.95
C VAL A 169 -13.05 1.36 -5.57
N ASP A 170 -12.12 1.62 -6.49
CA ASP A 170 -11.30 0.57 -7.11
C ASP A 170 -10.47 -0.19 -6.07
N LEU A 171 -9.85 0.52 -5.14
CA LEU A 171 -9.09 -0.11 -4.08
C LEU A 171 -9.96 -0.95 -3.15
N LEU A 172 -11.13 -0.45 -2.76
CA LEU A 172 -12.08 -1.21 -1.96
C LEU A 172 -12.52 -2.48 -2.68
N LEU A 173 -12.76 -2.40 -3.99
CA LEU A 173 -13.10 -3.56 -4.81
C LEU A 173 -11.97 -4.60 -4.83
N VAL A 174 -10.75 -4.17 -5.08
CA VAL A 174 -9.56 -5.03 -5.05
C VAL A 174 -9.40 -5.69 -3.68
N ALA A 175 -9.53 -4.93 -2.60
CA ALA A 175 -9.43 -5.44 -1.25
C ALA A 175 -10.56 -6.44 -0.92
N LEU A 176 -11.79 -6.18 -1.36
CA LEU A 176 -12.93 -7.08 -1.20
C LEU A 176 -12.71 -8.41 -1.94
N VAL A 177 -12.34 -8.34 -3.22
CA VAL A 177 -12.05 -9.53 -4.04
C VAL A 177 -10.91 -10.34 -3.42
N ALA A 178 -9.81 -9.69 -3.05
CA ALA A 178 -8.68 -10.36 -2.40
C ALA A 178 -9.07 -11.00 -1.06
N SER A 179 -9.98 -10.37 -0.29
CA SER A 179 -10.49 -10.93 0.97
C SER A 179 -11.28 -12.22 0.75
N VAL A 180 -12.15 -12.25 -0.26
CA VAL A 180 -12.92 -13.45 -0.62
C VAL A 180 -11.99 -14.57 -1.06
N PHE A 181 -10.97 -14.28 -1.88
CA PHE A 181 -9.98 -15.28 -2.29
C PHE A 181 -9.16 -15.77 -1.10
N HIS A 182 -8.74 -14.87 -0.22
CA HIS A 182 -7.98 -15.24 0.98
C HIS A 182 -8.79 -16.15 1.90
N GLU A 183 -10.07 -15.83 2.17
CA GLU A 183 -10.94 -16.69 2.97
C GLU A 183 -11.14 -18.08 2.33
N ARG A 184 -11.30 -18.15 1.01
CA ARG A 184 -11.44 -19.42 0.30
C ARG A 184 -10.17 -20.27 0.34
N ILE A 185 -9.01 -19.66 0.06
CA ILE A 185 -7.71 -20.34 0.13
C ILE A 185 -7.46 -20.82 1.56
N PHE A 186 -7.78 -20.00 2.56
CA PHE A 186 -7.61 -20.38 3.96
C PHE A 186 -8.54 -21.54 4.37
N ALA A 187 -9.79 -21.53 3.93
CA ALA A 187 -10.76 -22.59 4.22
C ALA A 187 -10.35 -23.93 3.58
N GLU A 188 -9.79 -23.91 2.37
CA GLU A 188 -9.37 -25.11 1.63
C GLU A 188 -8.05 -25.69 2.15
N PHE A 189 -7.06 -24.83 2.45
CA PHE A 189 -5.68 -25.23 2.73
C PHE A 189 -5.21 -24.97 4.17
N GLY A 190 -6.01 -24.31 4.99
CA GLY A 190 -5.64 -23.93 6.37
C GLY A 190 -4.55 -22.87 6.47
N ALA A 191 -4.14 -22.26 5.34
CA ALA A 191 -3.17 -21.17 5.27
C ALA A 191 -3.46 -20.25 4.08
N GLY A 192 -3.29 -18.94 4.27
CA GLY A 192 -3.48 -17.93 3.21
C GLY A 192 -2.28 -17.80 2.24
N ASP A 193 -1.57 -18.89 1.98
CA ASP A 193 -0.38 -18.92 1.12
C ASP A 193 -0.72 -19.43 -0.28
N SER A 194 -0.67 -18.56 -1.28
CA SER A 194 -0.90 -18.88 -2.68
C SER A 194 0.10 -19.91 -3.27
N ALA A 195 1.21 -20.18 -2.58
CA ALA A 195 2.16 -21.21 -3.02
C ALA A 195 1.58 -22.62 -2.95
N GLN A 196 0.55 -22.84 -2.13
CA GLN A 196 -0.10 -24.16 -2.03
C GLN A 196 -0.98 -24.47 -3.25
N LEU A 197 -1.42 -23.45 -4.00
CA LEU A 197 -2.13 -23.65 -5.27
C LEU A 197 -1.27 -24.33 -6.34
N ARG A 198 0.06 -24.25 -6.23
CA ARG A 198 0.98 -24.93 -7.14
C ARG A 198 1.02 -26.45 -6.93
N SER A 199 0.79 -26.92 -5.72
CA SER A 199 0.79 -28.37 -5.43
C SER A 199 -0.41 -29.10 -6.04
N LEU A 200 -1.48 -28.40 -6.38
CA LEU A 200 -2.65 -28.96 -7.08
C LEU A 200 -2.40 -29.20 -8.58
N ARG A 201 -1.37 -28.57 -9.14
CA ARG A 201 -1.02 -28.72 -10.57
C ARG A 201 -0.14 -29.93 -10.82
N ASP A 202 0.52 -30.46 -9.79
CA ASP A 202 1.49 -31.55 -9.86
C ASP A 202 0.91 -32.88 -9.35
N SER A 203 -0.40 -32.90 -9.03
CA SER A 203 -1.19 -34.09 -8.69
C SER A 203 -2.18 -34.42 -9.79
#